data_f2373a427f18448dddd1335dd57e2dad
#
_entry.id   f2373a427f18448dddd1335dd57e2dad
#
_cell.length_a   1.000
_cell.length_b   1.000
_cell.length_c   1.000
_cell.angle_alpha   90.00
_cell.angle_beta   90.00
_cell.angle_gamma   90.00
#
_symmetry.space_group_name_H-M   'P 1'
#
loop_
_entity.id
_entity.type
_entity.pdbx_description
1 polymer ?
#
loop_
_entity_poly.entity_id
_entity_poly.type
_entity_poly.pdbx_seq_one_letter_code
_entity_poly.pdbx_strand_id
1 'polypeptide(L)'
;NKKNPGPKTYLAHGIVFPLITSSSGEKFGKTAGEAPTLDPQKTSAYKLYQFFINTPDQDVINYLKYFTDLNLDEINDIKQELISDPKKRSAQRMLADNLIEIVHGKDGLSEAKKITEYFFNENYNDLSEQNILDLSESFPSFEEDKSITESKINLGKFLTDNNVFNSMSEMRRMFDQGAVYINGNRIADNQTILSKDLFLQGKFMIIRLGSKKYYLTVLKWH
;
A
#
# COMPACT_ATOMS: atom_id res chain seq x y z
N ASN A 1 9.37 56.67 50.36
CA ASN A 1 10.13 56.24 49.19
C ASN A 1 9.75 54.81 48.86
N LYS A 2 8.74 54.60 48.00
CA LYS A 2 8.45 53.30 47.39
C LYS A 2 9.46 53.15 46.25
N LYS A 3 10.42 52.27 46.45
CA LYS A 3 11.33 51.83 45.35
C LYS A 3 10.47 51.12 44.30
N ASN A 4 10.41 51.69 43.12
CA ASN A 4 9.81 51.05 41.95
C ASN A 4 10.58 49.75 41.68
N PRO A 5 10.02 48.56 41.71
CA PRO A 5 10.72 47.37 41.32
C PRO A 5 11.04 47.50 39.83
N GLY A 6 12.33 47.41 39.48
CA GLY A 6 12.78 47.45 38.10
C GLY A 6 12.07 46.39 37.22
N PRO A 7 12.15 46.50 35.90
CA PRO A 7 11.45 45.60 34.99
C PRO A 7 11.82 44.15 35.31
N LYS A 8 10.79 43.34 35.60
CA LYS A 8 10.97 41.89 35.75
C LYS A 8 11.43 41.32 34.40
N THR A 9 12.68 40.92 34.37
CA THR A 9 13.21 40.22 33.19
C THR A 9 12.68 38.80 33.23
N TYR A 10 11.74 38.50 32.34
CA TYR A 10 11.27 37.12 32.14
C TYR A 10 12.24 36.42 31.18
N LEU A 11 12.90 35.34 31.62
CA LEU A 11 13.69 34.47 30.76
C LEU A 11 12.71 33.57 29.99
N ALA A 12 12.70 33.70 28.68
CA ALA A 12 12.01 32.75 27.82
C ALA A 12 12.93 31.57 27.51
N HIS A 13 12.43 30.39 27.68
CA HIS A 13 13.13 29.14 27.33
C HIS A 13 12.47 28.54 26.11
N GLY A 14 13.27 28.19 25.08
CA GLY A 14 12.81 27.50 23.88
C GLY A 14 13.42 26.11 23.81
N ILE A 15 12.60 25.12 23.48
CA ILE A 15 13.03 23.76 23.14
C ILE A 15 12.75 23.58 21.66
N VAL A 16 13.75 23.13 20.91
CA VAL A 16 13.62 22.84 19.49
C VAL A 16 13.99 21.38 19.22
N PHE A 17 13.28 20.76 18.30
CA PHE A 17 13.57 19.42 17.81
C PHE A 17 13.99 19.52 16.33
N PRO A 18 14.96 18.72 15.88
CA PRO A 18 15.28 18.64 14.46
C PRO A 18 14.08 18.13 13.66
N LEU A 19 13.97 18.56 12.41
CA LEU A 19 12.97 18.02 11.49
C LEU A 19 13.28 16.55 11.21
N ILE A 20 12.24 15.74 11.16
CA ILE A 20 12.35 14.36 10.67
C ILE A 20 12.44 14.43 9.15
N THR A 21 13.56 13.95 8.62
CA THR A 21 13.82 13.88 7.18
C THR A 21 14.11 12.44 6.77
N SER A 22 13.83 12.11 5.50
CA SER A 22 14.32 10.90 4.88
C SER A 22 15.81 10.96 4.60
N SER A 23 16.41 9.84 4.26
CA SER A 23 17.80 9.77 3.77
C SER A 23 18.05 10.56 2.49
N SER A 24 17.00 10.86 1.70
CA SER A 24 17.06 11.77 0.55
C SER A 24 17.07 13.25 0.93
N GLY A 25 16.93 13.59 2.22
CA GLY A 25 16.85 14.98 2.71
C GLY A 25 15.46 15.60 2.62
N GLU A 26 14.46 14.89 2.15
CA GLU A 26 13.08 15.38 2.11
C GLU A 26 12.42 15.31 3.49
N LYS A 27 11.53 16.26 3.78
CA LYS A 27 10.76 16.24 5.02
C LYS A 27 9.83 15.03 5.04
N PHE A 28 9.82 14.30 6.15
CA PHE A 28 8.87 13.22 6.35
C PHE A 28 7.43 13.69 6.11
N GLY A 29 6.68 12.93 5.33
CA GLY A 29 5.31 13.27 4.95
C GLY A 29 5.16 14.28 3.81
N LYS A 30 6.26 14.65 3.10
CA LYS A 30 6.22 15.50 1.88
C LYS A 30 6.81 14.82 0.65
N THR A 31 6.90 13.51 0.63
CA THR A 31 7.33 12.73 -0.53
C THR A 31 6.32 12.88 -1.68
N ALA A 32 6.77 12.77 -2.92
CA ALA A 32 5.92 12.88 -4.11
C ALA A 32 4.74 11.89 -4.04
N GLY A 33 3.56 12.40 -3.73
CA GLY A 33 2.35 11.66 -3.40
C GLY A 33 1.74 12.21 -2.10
N GLU A 34 0.46 12.00 -1.88
CA GLU A 34 -0.18 12.35 -0.63
C GLU A 34 0.37 11.47 0.50
N ALA A 35 1.01 12.08 1.50
CA ALA A 35 1.39 11.36 2.71
C ALA A 35 0.14 10.80 3.39
N PRO A 36 0.17 9.55 3.85
CA PRO A 36 -0.98 8.98 4.54
C PRO A 36 -1.32 9.80 5.79
N THR A 37 -2.60 9.97 6.04
CA THR A 37 -3.11 10.62 7.25
C THR A 37 -3.35 9.58 8.34
N LEU A 38 -3.44 10.03 9.60
CA LEU A 38 -3.81 9.15 10.72
C LEU A 38 -5.34 8.95 10.84
N ASP A 39 -6.11 9.69 10.04
CA ASP A 39 -7.57 9.60 10.00
C ASP A 39 -7.99 8.32 9.26
N PRO A 40 -8.64 7.35 9.91
CA PRO A 40 -9.03 6.08 9.28
C PRO A 40 -10.04 6.24 8.14
N GLN A 41 -10.75 7.36 8.07
CA GLN A 41 -11.68 7.64 6.97
C GLN A 41 -10.97 8.10 5.69
N LYS A 42 -9.70 8.56 5.81
CA LYS A 42 -8.89 9.03 4.68
C LYS A 42 -7.78 8.05 4.29
N THR A 43 -7.27 7.33 5.29
CA THR A 43 -6.19 6.36 5.08
C THR A 43 -6.52 5.12 5.89
N SER A 44 -6.80 4.00 5.22
CA SER A 44 -7.06 2.74 5.91
C SER A 44 -5.83 2.22 6.65
N ALA A 45 -6.05 1.34 7.63
CA ALA A 45 -4.97 0.68 8.35
C ALA A 45 -4.02 -0.08 7.40
N TYR A 46 -4.56 -0.70 6.34
CA TYR A 46 -3.78 -1.38 5.32
C TYR A 46 -2.86 -0.40 4.55
N LYS A 47 -3.40 0.73 4.09
CA LYS A 47 -2.64 1.73 3.33
C LYS A 47 -1.52 2.32 4.17
N LEU A 48 -1.80 2.64 5.44
CA LEU A 48 -0.79 3.13 6.38
C LEU A 48 0.26 2.05 6.67
N TYR A 49 -0.16 0.79 6.81
CA TYR A 49 0.75 -0.35 6.97
C TYR A 49 1.70 -0.49 5.79
N GLN A 50 1.18 -0.44 4.56
CA GLN A 50 2.00 -0.52 3.34
C GLN A 50 2.98 0.64 3.21
N PHE A 51 2.58 1.84 3.63
CA PHE A 51 3.49 2.98 3.66
C PHE A 51 4.73 2.70 4.52
N PHE A 52 4.55 2.18 5.73
CA PHE A 52 5.67 1.89 6.64
C PHE A 52 6.44 0.62 6.26
N ILE A 53 5.78 -0.39 5.73
CA ILE A 53 6.45 -1.58 5.17
C ILE A 53 7.42 -1.17 4.04
N ASN A 54 7.10 -0.15 3.26
CA ASN A 54 7.94 0.33 2.16
C ASN A 54 9.02 1.34 2.58
N THR A 55 9.20 1.57 3.88
CA THR A 55 10.29 2.44 4.38
C THR A 55 11.66 1.95 3.89
N PRO A 56 12.53 2.82 3.36
CA PRO A 56 13.89 2.48 2.98
C PRO A 56 14.71 1.94 4.16
N ASP A 57 15.61 1.00 3.89
CA ASP A 57 16.48 0.40 4.92
C ASP A 57 17.34 1.44 5.65
N GLN A 58 17.70 2.54 4.96
CA GLN A 58 18.49 3.64 5.53
C GLN A 58 17.71 4.46 6.57
N ASP A 59 16.39 4.50 6.48
CA ASP A 59 15.53 5.34 7.30
C ASP A 59 14.87 4.58 8.45
N VAL A 60 14.62 3.28 8.27
CA VAL A 60 13.77 2.48 9.17
C VAL A 60 14.24 2.49 10.62
N ILE A 61 15.56 2.42 10.87
CA ILE A 61 16.12 2.40 12.22
C ILE A 61 15.89 3.74 12.94
N ASN A 62 15.98 4.85 12.20
CA ASN A 62 15.69 6.15 12.77
C ASN A 62 14.19 6.32 13.06
N TYR A 63 13.33 5.81 12.18
CA TYR A 63 11.89 5.87 12.39
C TYR A 63 11.43 4.97 13.54
N LEU A 64 12.06 3.82 13.77
CA LEU A 64 11.83 3.01 14.98
C LEU A 64 12.13 3.82 16.25
N LYS A 65 13.24 4.57 16.29
CA LYS A 65 13.60 5.41 17.43
C LYS A 65 12.64 6.58 17.67
N TYR A 66 12.04 7.12 16.60
CA TYR A 66 11.18 8.30 16.68
C TYR A 66 9.72 7.96 16.95
N PHE A 67 9.26 6.82 16.48
CA PHE A 67 7.84 6.52 16.39
C PHE A 67 7.38 5.31 17.18
N THR A 68 8.29 4.62 17.89
CA THR A 68 7.93 3.45 18.70
C THR A 68 8.45 3.59 20.13
N ASP A 69 7.86 2.82 21.03
CA ASP A 69 8.30 2.74 22.44
C ASP A 69 9.38 1.66 22.66
N LEU A 70 9.97 1.14 21.59
CA LEU A 70 11.05 0.15 21.67
C LEU A 70 12.29 0.77 22.34
N ASN A 71 12.91 0.00 23.23
CA ASN A 71 14.14 0.42 23.85
C ASN A 71 15.34 0.31 22.89
N LEU A 72 16.49 0.91 23.25
CA LEU A 72 17.66 0.95 22.38
C LEU A 72 18.28 -0.43 22.12
N ASP A 73 18.16 -1.37 23.05
CA ASP A 73 18.71 -2.72 22.88
C ASP A 73 17.88 -3.49 21.86
N GLU A 74 16.54 -3.44 21.96
CA GLU A 74 15.63 -4.01 20.96
C GLU A 74 15.88 -3.42 19.55
N ILE A 75 16.08 -2.10 19.45
CA ILE A 75 16.38 -1.45 18.18
C ILE A 75 17.74 -1.88 17.63
N ASN A 76 18.74 -2.12 18.50
CA ASN A 76 20.04 -2.60 18.08
C ASN A 76 19.96 -4.04 17.55
N ASP A 77 19.18 -4.91 18.18
CA ASP A 77 18.96 -6.28 17.71
C ASP A 77 18.27 -6.28 16.32
N ILE A 78 17.24 -5.46 16.15
CA ILE A 78 16.57 -5.27 14.85
C ILE A 78 17.55 -4.74 13.79
N LYS A 79 18.45 -3.82 14.16
CA LYS A 79 19.47 -3.30 13.26
C LYS A 79 20.46 -4.39 12.82
N GLN A 80 20.88 -5.29 13.73
CA GLN A 80 21.75 -6.41 13.37
C GLN A 80 21.05 -7.38 12.42
N GLU A 81 19.77 -7.65 12.65
CA GLU A 81 18.97 -8.49 11.76
C GLU A 81 18.82 -7.84 10.37
N LEU A 82 18.56 -6.54 10.29
CA LEU A 82 18.49 -5.79 9.02
C LEU A 82 19.81 -5.87 8.24
N ILE A 83 20.96 -5.80 8.92
CA ILE A 83 22.27 -5.91 8.27
C ILE A 83 22.51 -7.33 7.76
N SER A 84 22.12 -8.34 8.52
CA SER A 84 22.37 -9.76 8.19
C SER A 84 21.48 -10.26 7.06
N ASP A 85 20.21 -9.87 7.04
CA ASP A 85 19.23 -10.27 6.02
C ASP A 85 18.19 -9.16 5.72
N PRO A 86 18.57 -8.14 4.94
CA PRO A 86 17.67 -7.04 4.61
C PRO A 86 16.43 -7.48 3.82
N LYS A 87 16.50 -8.66 3.14
CA LYS A 87 15.36 -9.16 2.36
C LYS A 87 14.18 -9.58 3.22
N LYS A 88 14.41 -9.95 4.49
CA LYS A 88 13.34 -10.28 5.43
C LYS A 88 12.45 -9.09 5.76
N ARG A 89 12.97 -7.85 5.65
CA ARG A 89 12.26 -6.61 6.00
C ARG A 89 11.67 -6.63 7.41
N SER A 90 12.37 -7.28 8.37
CA SER A 90 11.92 -7.40 9.76
C SER A 90 11.80 -6.04 10.46
N ALA A 91 12.76 -5.15 10.21
CA ALA A 91 12.74 -3.79 10.75
C ALA A 91 11.50 -3.00 10.27
N GLN A 92 11.17 -3.09 8.97
CA GLN A 92 9.99 -2.43 8.42
C GLN A 92 8.69 -3.02 8.95
N ARG A 93 8.63 -4.34 9.13
CA ARG A 93 7.46 -4.98 9.76
C ARG A 93 7.30 -4.53 11.20
N MET A 94 8.39 -4.49 11.96
CA MET A 94 8.34 -4.02 13.35
C MET A 94 7.87 -2.57 13.44
N LEU A 95 8.36 -1.70 12.55
CA LEU A 95 7.92 -0.31 12.46
C LEU A 95 6.42 -0.22 12.13
N ALA A 96 5.98 -0.92 11.09
CA ALA A 96 4.58 -0.91 10.66
C ALA A 96 3.66 -1.49 11.74
N ASP A 97 4.02 -2.64 12.34
CA ASP A 97 3.23 -3.28 13.39
C ASP A 97 3.00 -2.33 14.57
N ASN A 98 4.06 -1.71 15.11
CA ASN A 98 3.94 -0.78 16.22
C ASN A 98 3.09 0.44 15.88
N LEU A 99 3.33 1.05 14.71
CA LEU A 99 2.61 2.26 14.35
C LEU A 99 1.14 2.02 14.07
N ILE A 100 0.81 0.91 13.39
CA ILE A 100 -0.59 0.60 13.13
C ILE A 100 -1.31 0.22 14.43
N GLU A 101 -0.67 -0.49 15.35
CA GLU A 101 -1.26 -0.78 16.65
C GLU A 101 -1.52 0.49 17.46
N ILE A 102 -0.61 1.46 17.44
CA ILE A 102 -0.78 2.76 18.12
C ILE A 102 -1.93 3.56 17.49
N VAL A 103 -2.04 3.62 16.15
CA VAL A 103 -2.98 4.51 15.45
C VAL A 103 -4.37 3.87 15.28
N HIS A 104 -4.43 2.59 14.92
CA HIS A 104 -5.67 1.87 14.56
C HIS A 104 -6.02 0.73 15.52
N GLY A 105 -5.21 0.52 16.56
CA GLY A 105 -5.41 -0.56 17.51
C GLY A 105 -5.09 -1.96 16.97
N LYS A 106 -5.28 -2.97 17.81
CA LYS A 106 -4.99 -4.38 17.47
C LYS A 106 -5.85 -4.91 16.33
N ASP A 107 -7.10 -4.47 16.26
CA ASP A 107 -8.03 -4.90 15.20
C ASP A 107 -7.58 -4.35 13.83
N GLY A 108 -7.19 -3.06 13.77
CA GLY A 108 -6.65 -2.47 12.56
C GLY A 108 -5.34 -3.12 12.09
N LEU A 109 -4.45 -3.46 13.02
CA LEU A 109 -3.23 -4.20 12.71
C LEU A 109 -3.53 -5.61 12.16
N SER A 110 -4.46 -6.32 12.80
CA SER A 110 -4.88 -7.66 12.37
C SER A 110 -5.47 -7.62 10.96
N GLU A 111 -6.33 -6.64 10.68
CA GLU A 111 -6.92 -6.44 9.35
C GLU A 111 -5.86 -6.11 8.30
N ALA A 112 -4.95 -5.18 8.56
CA ALA A 112 -3.87 -4.81 7.64
C ALA A 112 -2.97 -6.00 7.29
N LYS A 113 -2.63 -6.82 8.28
CA LYS A 113 -1.86 -8.07 8.07
C LYS A 113 -2.63 -9.08 7.24
N LYS A 114 -3.91 -9.29 7.53
CA LYS A 114 -4.77 -10.20 6.80
C LYS A 114 -4.91 -9.82 5.33
N ILE A 115 -5.13 -8.56 5.03
CA ILE A 115 -5.19 -8.06 3.64
C ILE A 115 -3.84 -8.28 2.94
N THR A 116 -2.74 -7.98 3.63
CA THR A 116 -1.39 -8.19 3.08
C THR A 116 -1.14 -9.65 2.76
N GLU A 117 -1.53 -10.57 3.63
CA GLU A 117 -1.39 -12.01 3.43
C GLU A 117 -2.25 -12.52 2.26
N TYR A 118 -3.51 -12.10 2.21
CA TYR A 118 -4.42 -12.49 1.12
C TYR A 118 -3.94 -11.99 -0.24
N PHE A 119 -3.41 -10.77 -0.28
CA PHE A 119 -2.82 -10.23 -1.50
C PHE A 119 -1.57 -11.01 -1.93
N PHE A 120 -0.70 -11.35 -0.97
CA PHE A 120 0.53 -12.09 -1.24
C PHE A 120 0.27 -13.53 -1.71
N ASN A 121 -0.74 -14.17 -1.13
CA ASN A 121 -1.16 -15.54 -1.45
C ASN A 121 -2.15 -15.61 -2.62
N GLU A 122 -2.50 -14.47 -3.21
CA GLU A 122 -3.49 -14.35 -4.30
C GLU A 122 -4.88 -14.93 -3.94
N ASN A 123 -5.22 -14.93 -2.65
CA ASN A 123 -6.52 -15.38 -2.15
C ASN A 123 -7.49 -14.20 -2.03
N TYR A 124 -7.93 -13.67 -3.17
CA TYR A 124 -8.78 -12.47 -3.21
C TYR A 124 -10.25 -12.73 -2.87
N ASN A 125 -10.70 -13.98 -2.85
CA ASN A 125 -12.10 -14.31 -2.57
C ASN A 125 -12.54 -13.96 -1.14
N ASP A 126 -11.59 -13.93 -0.20
CA ASP A 126 -11.85 -13.66 1.22
C ASP A 126 -11.74 -12.17 1.57
N LEU A 127 -11.41 -11.31 0.59
CA LEU A 127 -11.36 -9.87 0.79
C LEU A 127 -12.76 -9.27 0.72
N SER A 128 -13.06 -8.31 1.60
CA SER A 128 -14.25 -7.48 1.50
C SER A 128 -14.14 -6.48 0.33
N GLU A 129 -15.27 -5.90 -0.11
CA GLU A 129 -15.27 -4.82 -1.11
C GLU A 129 -14.35 -3.68 -0.69
N GLN A 130 -14.40 -3.27 0.59
CA GLN A 130 -13.55 -2.20 1.10
C GLN A 130 -12.07 -2.56 1.02
N ASN A 131 -11.69 -3.80 1.36
CA ASN A 131 -10.31 -4.25 1.24
C ASN A 131 -9.81 -4.23 -0.21
N ILE A 132 -10.64 -4.58 -1.19
CA ILE A 132 -10.28 -4.51 -2.61
C ILE A 132 -10.15 -3.05 -3.07
N LEU A 133 -11.02 -2.16 -2.60
CA LEU A 133 -10.91 -0.72 -2.87
C LEU A 133 -9.64 -0.11 -2.26
N ASP A 134 -9.28 -0.47 -1.04
CA ASP A 134 -8.03 -0.05 -0.41
C ASP A 134 -6.79 -0.52 -1.19
N LEU A 135 -6.83 -1.75 -1.72
CA LEU A 135 -5.82 -2.26 -2.63
C LEU A 135 -5.73 -1.43 -3.91
N SER A 136 -6.87 -0.99 -4.46
CA SER A 136 -6.92 -0.26 -5.73
C SER A 136 -6.18 1.07 -5.71
N GLU A 137 -6.02 1.69 -4.55
CA GLU A 137 -5.23 2.91 -4.42
C GLU A 137 -3.71 2.69 -4.62
N SER A 138 -3.27 1.43 -4.56
CA SER A 138 -1.86 1.06 -4.72
C SER A 138 -1.46 0.73 -6.16
N PHE A 139 -2.41 0.63 -7.09
CA PHE A 139 -2.15 0.31 -8.50
C PHE A 139 -3.20 0.91 -9.44
N PRO A 140 -2.91 1.05 -10.74
CA PRO A 140 -3.82 1.62 -11.71
C PRO A 140 -5.18 0.92 -11.71
N SER A 141 -6.26 1.69 -11.63
CA SER A 141 -7.62 1.19 -11.69
C SER A 141 -8.40 1.88 -12.81
N PHE A 142 -9.36 1.17 -13.37
CA PHE A 142 -10.28 1.71 -14.36
C PHE A 142 -11.69 1.17 -14.13
N GLU A 143 -12.67 1.96 -14.54
CA GLU A 143 -14.07 1.70 -14.31
C GLU A 143 -14.75 1.34 -15.62
N GLU A 144 -15.64 0.37 -15.57
CA GLU A 144 -16.40 -0.09 -16.73
C GLU A 144 -17.88 -0.22 -16.39
N ASP A 145 -18.73 -0.04 -17.39
CA ASP A 145 -20.14 -0.35 -17.24
C ASP A 145 -20.36 -1.86 -17.15
N LYS A 146 -21.29 -2.29 -16.29
CA LYS A 146 -21.59 -3.71 -16.11
C LYS A 146 -22.01 -4.42 -17.40
N SER A 147 -22.61 -3.72 -18.36
CA SER A 147 -23.02 -4.28 -19.67
C SER A 147 -21.83 -4.83 -20.46
N ILE A 148 -20.59 -4.41 -20.14
CA ILE A 148 -19.39 -4.97 -20.78
C ILE A 148 -19.30 -6.49 -20.65
N THR A 149 -19.82 -7.07 -19.57
CA THR A 149 -19.83 -8.53 -19.35
C THR A 149 -20.80 -9.27 -20.26
N GLU A 150 -21.70 -8.56 -20.95
CA GLU A 150 -22.68 -9.09 -21.90
C GLU A 150 -22.25 -8.87 -23.36
N SER A 151 -21.22 -8.07 -23.57
CA SER A 151 -20.74 -7.62 -24.89
C SER A 151 -20.01 -8.68 -25.71
N LYS A 152 -19.74 -9.88 -25.13
CA LYS A 152 -18.97 -10.97 -25.75
C LYS A 152 -17.56 -10.54 -26.21
N ILE A 153 -17.01 -9.49 -25.62
CA ILE A 153 -15.64 -9.08 -25.88
C ILE A 153 -14.65 -10.11 -25.30
N ASN A 154 -13.55 -10.37 -26.00
CA ASN A 154 -12.51 -11.21 -25.44
C ASN A 154 -11.60 -10.43 -24.48
N LEU A 155 -11.05 -11.14 -23.49
CA LEU A 155 -10.24 -10.58 -22.42
C LEU A 155 -9.00 -9.85 -22.96
N GLY A 156 -8.33 -10.42 -23.97
CA GLY A 156 -7.12 -9.80 -24.55
C GLY A 156 -7.42 -8.43 -25.16
N LYS A 157 -8.54 -8.33 -25.90
CA LYS A 157 -8.99 -7.05 -26.46
C LYS A 157 -9.40 -6.08 -25.37
N PHE A 158 -10.21 -6.51 -24.40
CA PHE A 158 -10.63 -5.71 -23.26
C PHE A 158 -9.45 -5.08 -22.51
N LEU A 159 -8.44 -5.89 -22.17
CA LEU A 159 -7.25 -5.41 -21.48
C LEU A 159 -6.40 -4.45 -22.32
N THR A 160 -6.38 -4.64 -23.65
CA THR A 160 -5.65 -3.73 -24.55
C THR A 160 -6.38 -2.40 -24.72
N ASP A 161 -7.71 -2.42 -24.86
CA ASP A 161 -8.53 -1.22 -24.99
C ASP A 161 -8.43 -0.34 -23.72
N ASN A 162 -8.22 -0.96 -22.56
CA ASN A 162 -8.02 -0.30 -21.26
C ASN A 162 -6.53 0.01 -20.93
N ASN A 163 -5.65 -0.01 -21.92
CA ASN A 163 -4.22 0.32 -21.78
C ASN A 163 -3.45 -0.53 -20.77
N VAL A 164 -3.94 -1.73 -20.43
CA VAL A 164 -3.20 -2.72 -19.63
C VAL A 164 -2.02 -3.26 -20.45
N PHE A 165 -2.21 -3.37 -21.79
CA PHE A 165 -1.15 -3.63 -22.76
C PHE A 165 -0.98 -2.44 -23.69
N ASN A 166 0.27 -2.13 -24.05
CA ASN A 166 0.58 -1.04 -24.99
C ASN A 166 0.29 -1.42 -26.44
N SER A 167 0.14 -2.72 -26.76
CA SER A 167 -0.14 -3.21 -28.10
C SER A 167 -0.70 -4.64 -28.10
N MET A 168 -1.38 -4.99 -29.18
CA MET A 168 -1.83 -6.37 -29.43
C MET A 168 -0.69 -7.38 -29.48
N SER A 169 0.49 -6.98 -29.91
CA SER A 169 1.69 -7.85 -29.93
C SER A 169 2.20 -8.13 -28.54
N GLU A 170 2.22 -7.13 -27.66
CA GLU A 170 2.56 -7.28 -26.24
C GLU A 170 1.54 -8.21 -25.55
N MET A 171 0.26 -7.97 -25.78
CA MET A 171 -0.83 -8.78 -25.24
C MET A 171 -0.61 -10.27 -25.59
N ARG A 172 -0.46 -10.62 -26.90
CA ARG A 172 -0.27 -12.00 -27.34
C ARG A 172 0.94 -12.62 -26.66
N ARG A 173 2.07 -11.94 -26.65
CA ARG A 173 3.30 -12.41 -26.01
C ARG A 173 3.10 -12.70 -24.52
N MET A 174 2.40 -11.83 -23.78
CA MET A 174 2.16 -12.02 -22.35
C MET A 174 1.24 -13.23 -22.07
N PHE A 175 0.23 -13.45 -22.89
CA PHE A 175 -0.62 -14.65 -22.80
C PHE A 175 0.18 -15.92 -23.15
N ASP A 176 0.95 -15.91 -24.25
CA ASP A 176 1.78 -17.05 -24.67
C ASP A 176 2.82 -17.44 -23.60
N GLN A 177 3.39 -16.45 -22.90
CA GLN A 177 4.29 -16.66 -21.77
C GLN A 177 3.57 -17.11 -20.50
N GLY A 178 2.22 -17.11 -20.49
CA GLY A 178 1.43 -17.43 -19.31
C GLY A 178 1.63 -16.43 -18.17
N ALA A 179 1.85 -15.19 -18.50
CA ALA A 179 2.15 -14.12 -17.57
C ALA A 179 0.91 -13.28 -17.21
N VAL A 180 -0.30 -13.70 -17.64
CA VAL A 180 -1.57 -13.01 -17.35
C VAL A 180 -2.36 -13.81 -16.31
N TYR A 181 -2.75 -13.13 -15.25
CA TYR A 181 -3.54 -13.70 -14.15
C TYR A 181 -4.74 -12.80 -13.86
N ILE A 182 -5.88 -13.43 -13.64
CA ILE A 182 -7.12 -12.78 -13.21
C ILE A 182 -7.52 -13.39 -11.87
N ASN A 183 -7.65 -12.54 -10.85
CA ASN A 183 -7.98 -12.94 -9.48
C ASN A 183 -7.10 -14.11 -8.98
N GLY A 184 -5.80 -14.06 -9.25
CA GLY A 184 -4.82 -15.09 -8.89
C GLY A 184 -4.78 -16.29 -9.84
N ASN A 185 -5.77 -16.46 -10.72
CA ASN A 185 -5.84 -17.59 -11.65
C ASN A 185 -5.14 -17.24 -12.97
N ARG A 186 -4.25 -18.12 -13.42
CA ARG A 186 -3.57 -17.95 -14.70
C ARG A 186 -4.55 -18.11 -15.86
N ILE A 187 -4.58 -17.15 -16.76
CA ILE A 187 -5.36 -17.21 -17.99
C ILE A 187 -4.41 -17.44 -19.17
N ALA A 188 -4.61 -18.56 -19.87
CA ALA A 188 -3.76 -18.94 -20.98
C ALA A 188 -4.27 -18.43 -22.34
N ASP A 189 -5.58 -18.25 -22.48
CA ASP A 189 -6.22 -17.89 -23.75
C ASP A 189 -6.69 -16.44 -23.76
N ASN A 190 -6.12 -15.64 -24.66
CA ASN A 190 -6.52 -14.25 -24.86
C ASN A 190 -7.93 -14.09 -25.49
N GLN A 191 -8.49 -15.17 -26.04
CA GLN A 191 -9.84 -15.22 -26.57
C GLN A 191 -10.91 -15.53 -25.49
N THR A 192 -10.49 -15.80 -24.23
CA THR A 192 -11.41 -15.96 -23.11
C THR A 192 -12.42 -14.81 -23.11
N ILE A 193 -13.71 -15.15 -23.11
CA ILE A 193 -14.79 -14.14 -23.12
C ILE A 193 -14.88 -13.50 -21.74
N LEU A 194 -14.95 -12.18 -21.72
CA LEU A 194 -15.20 -11.42 -20.51
C LEU A 194 -16.63 -11.73 -20.00
N SER A 195 -16.72 -12.33 -18.83
CA SER A 195 -17.97 -12.74 -18.20
C SER A 195 -18.02 -12.30 -16.76
N LYS A 196 -19.22 -12.33 -16.16
CA LYS A 196 -19.43 -11.99 -14.74
C LYS A 196 -18.59 -12.84 -13.78
N ASP A 197 -18.29 -14.08 -14.18
CA ASP A 197 -17.54 -15.04 -13.34
C ASP A 197 -16.07 -14.61 -13.14
N LEU A 198 -15.56 -13.71 -13.99
CA LEU A 198 -14.24 -13.11 -13.84
C LEU A 198 -14.20 -11.95 -12.83
N PHE A 199 -15.34 -11.60 -12.25
CA PHE A 199 -15.42 -10.49 -11.31
C PHE A 199 -15.72 -10.98 -9.90
N LEU A 200 -14.80 -10.77 -8.97
CA LEU A 200 -15.01 -10.97 -7.54
C LEU A 200 -16.21 -10.15 -7.09
N GLN A 201 -17.11 -10.77 -6.32
CA GLN A 201 -18.33 -10.16 -5.82
C GLN A 201 -19.19 -9.50 -6.93
N GLY A 202 -19.00 -9.96 -8.19
CA GLY A 202 -19.68 -9.41 -9.35
C GLY A 202 -19.31 -7.97 -9.71
N LYS A 203 -18.19 -7.44 -9.18
CA LYS A 203 -17.82 -6.03 -9.28
C LYS A 203 -16.34 -5.77 -9.56
N PHE A 204 -15.42 -6.60 -9.07
CA PHE A 204 -13.99 -6.33 -9.12
C PHE A 204 -13.23 -7.40 -9.90
N MET A 205 -12.32 -6.99 -10.75
CA MET A 205 -11.40 -7.92 -11.42
C MET A 205 -9.96 -7.45 -11.20
N ILE A 206 -9.19 -8.23 -10.44
CA ILE A 206 -7.77 -7.98 -10.19
C ILE A 206 -6.96 -8.65 -11.29
N ILE A 207 -6.19 -7.85 -12.01
CA ILE A 207 -5.35 -8.28 -13.12
C ILE A 207 -3.90 -8.22 -12.67
N ARG A 208 -3.15 -9.32 -12.84
CA ARG A 208 -1.71 -9.31 -12.61
C ARG A 208 -0.97 -9.69 -13.88
N LEU A 209 0.05 -8.89 -14.23
CA LEU A 209 0.96 -9.15 -15.34
C LEU A 209 2.36 -9.49 -14.81
N GLY A 210 2.82 -10.70 -15.09
CA GLY A 210 4.08 -11.20 -14.55
C GLY A 210 4.07 -11.24 -13.02
N SER A 211 5.16 -10.77 -12.38
CA SER A 211 5.33 -10.86 -10.93
C SER A 211 4.99 -9.58 -10.16
N LYS A 212 4.80 -8.43 -10.84
CA LYS A 212 4.79 -7.13 -10.13
C LYS A 212 3.80 -6.10 -10.64
N LYS A 213 3.20 -6.26 -11.80
CA LYS A 213 2.27 -5.25 -12.35
C LYS A 213 0.84 -5.67 -12.05
N TYR A 214 0.13 -4.82 -11.33
CA TYR A 214 -1.26 -5.05 -10.96
C TYR A 214 -2.15 -3.94 -11.53
N TYR A 215 -3.40 -4.29 -11.82
CA TYR A 215 -4.47 -3.39 -12.25
C TYR A 215 -5.78 -3.85 -11.61
N LEU A 216 -6.71 -2.93 -11.43
CA LEU A 216 -8.06 -3.25 -10.98
C LEU A 216 -9.09 -2.73 -11.99
N THR A 217 -10.03 -3.59 -12.37
CA THR A 217 -11.27 -3.17 -13.02
C THR A 217 -12.39 -3.12 -12.00
N VAL A 218 -13.17 -2.05 -12.02
CA VAL A 218 -14.37 -1.89 -11.18
C VAL A 218 -15.59 -1.74 -12.08
N LEU A 219 -16.58 -2.61 -11.93
CA LEU A 219 -17.86 -2.46 -12.62
C LEU A 219 -18.74 -1.44 -11.90
N LYS A 220 -19.25 -0.47 -12.63
CA LYS A 220 -20.27 0.49 -12.16
C LYS A 220 -21.68 0.01 -12.53
N TRP A 221 -22.60 0.35 -11.66
CA TRP A 221 -24.02 0.19 -11.86
C TRP A 221 -24.58 1.57 -12.20
N HIS A 222 -25.23 1.68 -13.33
CA HIS A 222 -26.04 2.86 -13.70
C HIS A 222 -27.49 2.63 -13.33
#